data_9955814ebdcc57c7005ac59560da1464
#
_entry.id   9955814ebdcc57c7005ac59560da1464
#
_cell.length_a   1.000
_cell.length_b   1.000
_cell.length_c   1.000
_cell.angle_alpha   90.00
_cell.angle_beta   90.00
_cell.angle_gamma   90.00
#
_symmetry.space_group_name_H-M   'P 1'
#
loop_
_entity.id
_entity.type
_entity.pdbx_description
1 polymer ?
#
loop_
_entity_poly.entity_id
_entity_poly.type
_entity_poly.pdbx_seq_one_letter_code
_entity_poly.pdbx_strand_id
1 'polypeptide(L)'
;HGNHPPITWQDNLYTGIAALLSVINPGWQWNIDTFGKRSLFRYLIQQHTPTAYKYIASCAIPAYLQTSDKSTRALYSAIRAGYNQVGELHQIQCPSLVLAAKEDRHITAECSLETSQNLQNCKFHCYPDTAHLFPWEIPDQLLHDIDCWLNENPQAVEI
;
A
#
# COMPACT_ATOMS: atom_id res chain seq x y z
N HIS A 1 -10.49 3.87 -8.36
CA HIS A 1 -9.66 5.04 -8.76
C HIS A 1 -9.48 5.91 -7.54
N GLY A 2 -8.22 6.20 -7.18
CA GLY A 2 -7.88 6.97 -5.98
C GLY A 2 -8.53 8.36 -5.98
N ASN A 3 -9.12 8.72 -4.85
CA ASN A 3 -9.80 10.00 -4.60
C ASN A 3 -8.84 11.07 -4.06
N HIS A 4 -7.68 11.22 -4.67
CA HIS A 4 -6.78 12.32 -4.31
C HIS A 4 -6.96 13.54 -5.24
N PRO A 5 -6.73 14.77 -4.74
CA PRO A 5 -6.76 15.96 -5.56
C PRO A 5 -5.74 15.89 -6.71
N PRO A 6 -5.88 16.70 -7.74
CA PRO A 6 -4.88 16.79 -8.80
C PRO A 6 -3.49 17.06 -8.24
N ILE A 7 -2.51 16.30 -8.72
CA ILE A 7 -1.11 16.43 -8.33
C ILE A 7 -0.56 17.74 -8.90
N THR A 8 0.04 18.55 -8.04
CA THR A 8 0.65 19.84 -8.42
C THR A 8 2.16 19.70 -8.65
N TRP A 9 2.80 20.70 -9.26
CA TRP A 9 4.25 20.75 -9.38
C TRP A 9 4.96 20.82 -8.01
N GLN A 10 4.33 21.45 -7.02
CA GLN A 10 4.81 21.53 -5.65
C GLN A 10 4.84 20.16 -4.98
N ASP A 11 3.80 19.34 -5.22
CA ASP A 11 3.75 17.96 -4.71
C ASP A 11 4.94 17.14 -5.24
N ASN A 12 5.24 17.26 -6.53
CA ASN A 12 6.38 16.58 -7.14
C ASN A 12 7.72 17.10 -6.58
N LEU A 13 7.86 18.41 -6.40
CA LEU A 13 9.08 19.00 -5.83
C LEU A 13 9.31 18.50 -4.39
N TYR A 14 8.28 18.60 -3.53
CA TYR A 14 8.37 18.12 -2.15
C TYR A 14 8.65 16.61 -2.08
N THR A 15 8.07 15.83 -2.99
CA THR A 15 8.32 14.39 -3.06
C THR A 15 9.77 14.09 -3.43
N GLY A 16 10.32 14.79 -4.43
CA GLY A 16 11.71 14.64 -4.83
C GLY A 16 12.68 14.97 -3.70
N ILE A 17 12.47 16.10 -3.01
CA ILE A 17 13.29 16.51 -1.87
C ILE A 17 13.15 15.50 -0.71
N ALA A 18 11.92 15.15 -0.34
CA ALA A 18 11.67 14.21 0.75
C ALA A 18 12.29 12.83 0.47
N ALA A 19 12.20 12.35 -0.78
CA ALA A 19 12.79 11.09 -1.19
C ALA A 19 14.33 11.13 -1.12
N LEU A 20 14.96 12.17 -1.68
CA LEU A 20 16.40 12.32 -1.65
C LEU A 20 16.94 12.37 -0.22
N LEU A 21 16.33 13.18 0.63
CA LEU A 21 16.73 13.31 2.03
C LEU A 21 16.47 12.03 2.83
N SER A 22 15.43 11.26 2.48
CA SER A 22 15.16 9.96 3.10
C SER A 22 16.21 8.91 2.73
N VAL A 23 16.78 8.97 1.53
CA VAL A 23 17.90 8.09 1.13
C VAL A 23 19.17 8.46 1.89
N ILE A 24 19.44 9.76 2.10
CA ILE A 24 20.65 10.24 2.82
C ILE A 24 20.55 9.93 4.31
N ASN A 25 19.40 10.19 4.92
CA ASN A 25 19.16 9.98 6.36
C ASN A 25 17.75 9.40 6.57
N PRO A 26 17.61 8.06 6.50
CA PRO A 26 16.31 7.39 6.61
C PRO A 26 15.62 7.64 7.95
N GLY A 27 14.36 8.12 7.89
CA GLY A 27 13.57 8.41 9.08
C GLY A 27 13.93 9.74 9.77
N TRP A 28 14.61 10.65 9.08
CA TRP A 28 14.95 11.97 9.62
C TRP A 28 13.70 12.81 9.89
N GLN A 29 13.39 13.04 11.16
CA GLN A 29 12.15 13.71 11.60
C GLN A 29 11.96 15.09 10.97
N TRP A 30 13.02 15.90 10.88
CA TRP A 30 12.93 17.22 10.23
C TRP A 30 12.52 17.13 8.76
N ASN A 31 13.03 16.15 8.01
CA ASN A 31 12.62 15.92 6.63
C ASN A 31 11.12 15.51 6.55
N ILE A 32 10.70 14.62 7.44
CA ILE A 32 9.29 14.17 7.53
C ILE A 32 8.36 15.37 7.75
N ASP A 33 8.66 16.22 8.72
CA ASP A 33 7.81 17.35 9.10
C ASP A 33 7.83 18.49 8.08
N THR A 34 8.97 18.70 7.41
CA THR A 34 9.15 19.82 6.48
C THR A 34 8.66 19.48 5.07
N PHE A 35 9.04 18.32 4.54
CA PHE A 35 8.78 17.92 3.16
C PHE A 35 7.84 16.70 3.07
N GLY A 36 8.05 15.67 3.89
CA GLY A 36 7.34 14.40 3.79
C GLY A 36 5.83 14.57 3.89
N LYS A 37 5.33 15.23 4.92
CA LYS A 37 3.89 15.48 5.14
C LYS A 37 3.24 16.38 4.09
N ARG A 38 4.03 17.09 3.28
CA ARG A 38 3.57 17.96 2.18
C ARG A 38 3.75 17.32 0.81
N SER A 39 4.44 16.19 0.74
CA SER A 39 4.72 15.44 -0.49
C SER A 39 3.56 14.52 -0.86
N LEU A 40 3.70 13.78 -1.97
CA LEU A 40 2.77 12.73 -2.36
C LEU A 40 2.69 11.59 -1.33
N PHE A 41 3.67 11.48 -0.44
CA PHE A 41 3.63 10.48 0.64
C PHE A 41 2.41 10.65 1.55
N ARG A 42 1.82 11.85 1.68
CA ARG A 42 0.56 12.09 2.43
C ARG A 42 -0.65 11.32 1.88
N TYR A 43 -0.57 10.84 0.64
CA TYR A 43 -1.62 10.00 0.04
C TYR A 43 -1.35 8.50 0.22
N LEU A 44 -0.12 8.15 0.57
CA LEU A 44 0.35 6.78 0.72
C LEU A 44 0.47 6.36 2.19
N ILE A 45 0.67 7.32 3.09
CA ILE A 45 0.93 7.11 4.51
C ILE A 45 -0.01 8.02 5.31
N GLN A 46 -0.63 7.46 6.33
CA GLN A 46 -1.40 8.19 7.35
C GLN A 46 -0.51 8.53 8.54
N GLN A 47 0.20 7.53 9.06
CA GLN A 47 1.11 7.68 10.19
C GLN A 47 2.52 8.02 9.70
N HIS A 48 2.87 9.29 9.67
CA HIS A 48 4.18 9.78 9.23
C HIS A 48 5.28 9.51 10.28
N THR A 49 5.59 8.23 10.51
CA THR A 49 6.60 7.77 11.48
C THR A 49 7.99 7.65 10.85
N PRO A 50 9.08 7.77 11.64
CA PRO A 50 10.43 7.47 11.16
C PRO A 50 10.56 6.07 10.58
N THR A 51 9.86 5.08 11.12
CA THR A 51 9.85 3.69 10.64
C THR A 51 9.30 3.60 9.23
N ALA A 52 8.13 4.20 8.94
CA ALA A 52 7.55 4.22 7.60
C ALA A 52 8.53 4.87 6.59
N TYR A 53 9.20 5.96 6.96
CA TYR A 53 10.17 6.63 6.08
C TYR A 53 11.47 5.85 5.87
N LYS A 54 11.88 5.00 6.81
CA LYS A 54 12.97 4.03 6.57
C LYS A 54 12.61 3.01 5.50
N TYR A 55 11.38 2.48 5.54
CA TYR A 55 10.89 1.56 4.50
C TYR A 55 10.69 2.26 3.15
N ILE A 56 10.22 3.50 3.13
CA ILE A 56 10.18 4.29 1.89
C ILE A 56 11.57 4.39 1.27
N ALA A 57 12.58 4.73 2.06
CA ALA A 57 13.95 4.88 1.57
C ALA A 57 14.56 3.57 1.07
N SER A 58 14.35 2.47 1.80
CA SER A 58 14.99 1.18 1.52
C SER A 58 14.22 0.30 0.53
N CYS A 59 12.91 0.48 0.41
CA CYS A 59 12.04 -0.37 -0.40
C CYS A 59 11.32 0.39 -1.51
N ALA A 60 10.54 1.45 -1.19
CA ALA A 60 9.70 2.13 -2.18
C ALA A 60 10.50 2.86 -3.24
N ILE A 61 11.48 3.67 -2.84
CA ILE A 61 12.27 4.47 -3.77
C ILE A 61 13.04 3.58 -4.74
N PRO A 62 13.80 2.55 -4.29
CA PRO A 62 14.47 1.64 -5.20
C PRO A 62 13.51 0.90 -6.14
N ALA A 63 12.38 0.40 -5.63
CA ALA A 63 11.39 -0.30 -6.45
C ALA A 63 10.78 0.63 -7.52
N TYR A 64 10.45 1.86 -7.15
CA TYR A 64 9.94 2.86 -8.09
C TYR A 64 10.95 3.17 -9.20
N LEU A 65 12.22 3.38 -8.85
CA LEU A 65 13.29 3.67 -9.82
C LEU A 65 13.60 2.49 -10.76
N GLN A 66 13.31 1.26 -10.33
CA GLN A 66 13.47 0.06 -11.16
C GLN A 66 12.25 -0.26 -12.04
N THR A 67 11.11 0.40 -11.80
CA THR A 67 9.89 0.18 -12.58
C THR A 67 10.06 0.73 -13.99
N SER A 68 9.91 -0.13 -14.99
CA SER A 68 10.06 0.28 -16.38
C SER A 68 8.83 1.01 -16.92
N ASP A 69 9.05 1.94 -17.85
CA ASP A 69 7.96 2.61 -18.58
C ASP A 69 7.03 1.62 -19.29
N LYS A 70 7.55 0.48 -19.74
CA LYS A 70 6.76 -0.56 -20.40
C LYS A 70 5.76 -1.19 -19.42
N SER A 71 6.21 -1.52 -18.20
CA SER A 71 5.35 -2.07 -17.15
C SER A 71 4.27 -1.08 -16.75
N THR A 72 4.64 0.19 -16.56
CA THR A 72 3.69 1.27 -16.23
C THR A 72 2.64 1.44 -17.33
N ARG A 73 3.06 1.48 -18.59
CA ARG A 73 2.12 1.58 -19.73
C ARG A 73 1.21 0.37 -19.85
N ALA A 74 1.70 -0.84 -19.64
CA ALA A 74 0.90 -2.05 -19.66
C ALA A 74 -0.19 -2.04 -18.59
N LEU A 75 0.16 -1.64 -17.36
CA LEU A 75 -0.80 -1.49 -16.27
C LEU A 75 -1.90 -0.47 -16.60
N TYR A 76 -1.53 0.73 -17.04
CA TYR A 76 -2.53 1.74 -17.43
C TYR A 76 -3.39 1.31 -18.62
N SER A 77 -2.83 0.57 -19.58
CA SER A 77 -3.59 0.01 -20.69
C SER A 77 -4.64 -0.99 -20.22
N ALA A 78 -4.27 -1.90 -19.33
CA ALA A 78 -5.20 -2.87 -18.74
C ALA A 78 -6.35 -2.19 -17.97
N ILE A 79 -6.00 -1.19 -17.13
CA ILE A 79 -7.00 -0.40 -16.37
C ILE A 79 -7.97 0.31 -17.32
N ARG A 80 -7.47 0.96 -18.39
CA ARG A 80 -8.31 1.65 -19.39
C ARG A 80 -9.17 0.69 -20.20
N ALA A 81 -8.70 -0.52 -20.44
CA ALA A 81 -9.46 -1.56 -21.10
C ALA A 81 -10.54 -2.18 -20.19
N GLY A 82 -10.68 -1.73 -18.94
CA GLY A 82 -11.68 -2.23 -18.01
C GLY A 82 -11.33 -3.62 -17.44
N TYR A 83 -10.04 -3.99 -17.41
CA TYR A 83 -9.62 -5.25 -16.81
C TYR A 83 -10.11 -5.34 -15.36
N ASN A 84 -10.92 -6.34 -15.09
CA ASN A 84 -11.50 -6.62 -13.78
C ASN A 84 -11.70 -8.14 -13.64
N GLN A 85 -11.22 -8.71 -12.55
CA GLN A 85 -11.30 -10.13 -12.23
C GLN A 85 -12.18 -10.41 -11.00
N VAL A 86 -12.92 -9.44 -10.50
CA VAL A 86 -13.77 -9.61 -9.31
C VAL A 86 -14.77 -10.77 -9.51
N GLY A 87 -15.33 -10.90 -10.72
CA GLY A 87 -16.25 -12.00 -11.06
C GLY A 87 -15.64 -13.40 -11.03
N GLU A 88 -14.30 -13.51 -11.09
CA GLU A 88 -13.57 -14.79 -11.08
C GLU A 88 -13.07 -15.19 -9.68
N LEU A 89 -13.15 -14.28 -8.69
CA LEU A 89 -12.63 -14.53 -7.35
C LEU A 89 -13.29 -15.72 -6.64
N HIS A 90 -14.54 -16.03 -6.97
CA HIS A 90 -15.26 -17.20 -6.45
C HIS A 90 -14.60 -18.54 -6.81
N GLN A 91 -13.71 -18.58 -7.79
CA GLN A 91 -12.95 -19.77 -8.17
C GLN A 91 -11.79 -20.06 -7.22
N ILE A 92 -11.39 -19.10 -6.39
CA ILE A 92 -10.32 -19.25 -5.38
C ILE A 92 -10.92 -19.98 -4.18
N GLN A 93 -10.45 -21.21 -3.95
CA GLN A 93 -10.95 -22.08 -2.87
C GLN A 93 -10.04 -22.14 -1.66
N CYS A 94 -8.76 -21.77 -1.83
CA CYS A 94 -7.82 -21.74 -0.71
C CYS A 94 -8.21 -20.67 0.33
N PRO A 95 -7.87 -20.88 1.60
CA PRO A 95 -8.01 -19.86 2.62
C PRO A 95 -7.31 -18.58 2.18
N SER A 96 -7.97 -17.45 2.35
CA SER A 96 -7.51 -16.14 1.90
C SER A 96 -7.59 -15.13 3.03
N LEU A 97 -6.61 -14.25 3.11
CA LEU A 97 -6.60 -13.12 4.02
C LEU A 97 -6.54 -11.83 3.23
N VAL A 98 -7.57 -11.00 3.35
CA VAL A 98 -7.60 -9.67 2.74
C VAL A 98 -7.41 -8.62 3.83
N LEU A 99 -6.34 -7.85 3.69
CA LEU A 99 -5.97 -6.78 4.61
C LEU A 99 -6.16 -5.43 3.92
N ALA A 100 -6.74 -4.48 4.63
CA ALA A 100 -7.04 -3.16 4.10
C ALA A 100 -6.66 -2.06 5.10
N ALA A 101 -6.47 -0.86 4.60
CA ALA A 101 -6.23 0.34 5.38
C ALA A 101 -7.43 1.28 5.26
N LYS A 102 -7.91 1.81 6.38
CA LYS A 102 -9.14 2.63 6.42
C LYS A 102 -8.99 3.93 5.64
N GLU A 103 -7.80 4.54 5.67
CA GLU A 103 -7.52 5.84 5.05
C GLU A 103 -6.85 5.70 3.67
N ASP A 104 -6.82 4.48 3.09
CA ASP A 104 -6.26 4.26 1.76
C ASP A 104 -7.11 4.96 0.70
N ARG A 105 -6.46 5.85 -0.05
CA ARG A 105 -7.06 6.61 -1.15
C ARG A 105 -6.76 6.03 -2.53
N HIS A 106 -5.88 5.03 -2.61
CA HIS A 106 -5.54 4.35 -3.86
C HIS A 106 -6.39 3.11 -4.08
N ILE A 107 -6.43 2.22 -3.08
CA ILE A 107 -7.29 1.04 -3.04
C ILE A 107 -8.14 1.19 -1.78
N THR A 108 -9.34 1.70 -1.94
CA THR A 108 -10.17 2.02 -0.77
C THR A 108 -10.56 0.76 0.01
N ALA A 109 -10.83 0.93 1.31
CA ALA A 109 -11.26 -0.17 2.16
C ALA A 109 -12.52 -0.88 1.62
N GLU A 110 -13.41 -0.13 0.93
CA GLU A 110 -14.62 -0.66 0.29
C GLU A 110 -14.26 -1.60 -0.88
N CYS A 111 -13.27 -1.25 -1.70
CA CYS A 111 -12.79 -2.13 -2.80
C CYS A 111 -12.18 -3.42 -2.25
N SER A 112 -11.42 -3.33 -1.16
CA SER A 112 -10.85 -4.50 -0.49
C SER A 112 -11.93 -5.36 0.17
N LEU A 113 -12.96 -4.74 0.75
CA LEU A 113 -14.13 -5.44 1.28
C LEU A 113 -14.89 -6.17 0.17
N GLU A 114 -15.14 -5.51 -0.98
CA GLU A 114 -15.76 -6.15 -2.14
C GLU A 114 -14.95 -7.35 -2.61
N THR A 115 -13.61 -7.22 -2.69
CA THR A 115 -12.72 -8.35 -3.00
C THR A 115 -12.94 -9.51 -2.03
N SER A 116 -12.95 -9.24 -0.72
CA SER A 116 -13.13 -10.28 0.31
C SER A 116 -14.49 -10.96 0.24
N GLN A 117 -15.54 -10.23 -0.12
CA GLN A 117 -16.90 -10.76 -0.24
C GLN A 117 -17.10 -11.67 -1.46
N ASN A 118 -16.24 -11.55 -2.47
CA ASN A 118 -16.25 -12.41 -3.66
C ASN A 118 -15.34 -13.65 -3.54
N LEU A 119 -14.55 -13.75 -2.47
CA LEU A 119 -13.75 -14.94 -2.13
C LEU A 119 -14.58 -15.91 -1.27
N GLN A 120 -14.49 -17.21 -1.54
CA GLN A 120 -15.29 -18.21 -0.82
C GLN A 120 -14.86 -18.42 0.64
N ASN A 121 -13.57 -18.42 0.91
CA ASN A 121 -12.98 -18.67 2.24
C ASN A 121 -12.02 -17.54 2.57
N CYS A 122 -12.56 -16.42 3.03
CA CYS A 122 -11.79 -15.20 3.25
C CYS A 122 -12.02 -14.59 4.63
N LYS A 123 -10.94 -14.30 5.34
CA LYS A 123 -10.93 -13.41 6.50
C LYS A 123 -10.58 -12.00 6.04
N PHE A 124 -11.39 -11.03 6.41
CA PHE A 124 -11.15 -9.61 6.11
C PHE A 124 -10.76 -8.87 7.38
N HIS A 125 -9.72 -8.04 7.31
CA HIS A 125 -9.34 -7.13 8.38
C HIS A 125 -9.00 -5.74 7.82
N CYS A 126 -9.52 -4.69 8.45
CA CYS A 126 -9.28 -3.30 8.06
C CYS A 126 -8.64 -2.54 9.23
N TYR A 127 -7.44 -2.01 9.01
CA TYR A 127 -6.69 -1.26 10.02
C TYR A 127 -7.14 0.21 10.04
N PRO A 128 -7.56 0.72 11.19
CA PRO A 128 -7.87 2.13 11.36
C PRO A 128 -6.58 2.96 11.37
N ASP A 129 -6.70 4.25 11.06
CA ASP A 129 -5.61 5.24 11.09
C ASP A 129 -4.36 4.81 10.29
N THR A 130 -4.58 4.12 9.15
CA THR A 130 -3.54 3.68 8.24
C THR A 130 -3.93 3.94 6.78
N ALA A 131 -2.93 4.09 5.89
CA ALA A 131 -3.15 4.32 4.47
C ALA A 131 -2.51 3.23 3.59
N HIS A 132 -2.29 3.51 2.31
CA HIS A 132 -1.85 2.55 1.29
C HIS A 132 -0.61 1.73 1.68
N LEU A 133 0.34 2.37 2.37
CA LEU A 133 1.57 1.73 2.81
C LEU A 133 1.48 1.26 4.28
N PHE A 134 0.30 0.86 4.75
CA PHE A 134 0.07 0.38 6.10
C PHE A 134 1.05 -0.72 6.57
N PRO A 135 1.59 -1.61 5.70
CA PRO A 135 2.60 -2.57 6.14
C PRO A 135 3.86 -1.91 6.72
N TRP A 136 4.14 -0.67 6.34
CA TRP A 136 5.29 0.09 6.84
C TRP A 136 4.91 1.05 7.98
N GLU A 137 3.61 1.33 8.14
CA GLU A 137 3.11 2.13 9.25
C GLU A 137 2.98 1.31 10.54
N ILE A 138 2.52 0.06 10.40
CA ILE A 138 2.22 -0.86 11.51
C ILE A 138 2.83 -2.26 11.31
N PRO A 139 4.16 -2.37 11.01
CA PRO A 139 4.76 -3.64 10.61
C PRO A 139 4.61 -4.75 11.65
N ASP A 140 4.78 -4.43 12.93
CA ASP A 140 4.73 -5.43 14.01
C ASP A 140 3.30 -5.97 14.20
N GLN A 141 2.29 -5.10 14.16
CA GLN A 141 0.90 -5.51 14.26
C GLN A 141 0.50 -6.35 13.04
N LEU A 142 0.88 -5.91 11.84
CA LEU A 142 0.57 -6.62 10.61
C LEU A 142 1.16 -8.04 10.62
N LEU A 143 2.44 -8.18 10.98
CA LEU A 143 3.11 -9.48 11.05
C LEU A 143 2.45 -10.38 12.08
N HIS A 144 2.12 -9.84 13.25
CA HIS A 144 1.41 -10.59 14.28
C HIS A 144 0.06 -11.13 13.78
N ASP A 145 -0.74 -10.30 13.11
CA ASP A 145 -2.06 -10.69 12.62
C ASP A 145 -1.97 -11.72 11.48
N ILE A 146 -0.93 -11.61 10.62
CA ILE A 146 -0.64 -12.62 9.59
C ILE A 146 -0.23 -13.94 10.25
N ASP A 147 0.65 -13.92 11.22
CA ASP A 147 1.09 -15.13 11.93
C ASP A 147 -0.08 -15.81 12.64
N CYS A 148 -0.94 -15.05 13.30
CA CYS A 148 -2.17 -15.58 13.90
C CYS A 148 -3.05 -16.27 12.86
N TRP A 149 -3.27 -15.62 11.70
CA TRP A 149 -4.09 -16.19 10.65
C TRP A 149 -3.47 -17.46 10.03
N LEU A 150 -2.15 -17.49 9.81
CA LEU A 150 -1.44 -18.68 9.32
C LEU A 150 -1.57 -19.86 10.29
N ASN A 151 -1.49 -19.62 11.59
CA ASN A 151 -1.68 -20.65 12.61
C ASN A 151 -3.12 -21.20 12.66
N GLU A 152 -4.12 -20.35 12.35
CA GLU A 152 -5.53 -20.78 12.23
C GLU A 152 -5.79 -21.54 10.91
N ASN A 153 -4.92 -21.39 9.91
CA ASN A 153 -5.08 -21.94 8.55
C ASN A 153 -3.81 -22.67 8.08
N PRO A 154 -3.35 -23.73 8.73
CA PRO A 154 -2.10 -24.40 8.40
C PRO A 154 -2.06 -24.93 6.96
N GLN A 155 -3.22 -25.29 6.39
CA GLN A 155 -3.36 -25.70 4.99
C GLN A 155 -3.05 -24.57 3.97
N ALA A 156 -2.95 -23.31 4.40
CA ALA A 156 -2.55 -22.21 3.53
C ALA A 156 -1.05 -22.18 3.24
N VAL A 157 -0.25 -22.96 4.00
CA VAL A 157 1.23 -23.01 3.90
C VAL A 157 1.70 -24.31 3.25
N GLU A 158 0.86 -25.34 3.17
CA GLU A 158 1.18 -26.61 2.51
C GLU A 158 1.02 -26.42 0.98
N ILE A 159 2.16 -26.18 0.31
CA ILE A 159 2.27 -26.14 -1.16
C ILE A 159 2.98 -27.40 -1.64
#